data_ffaa26285e020a8c34d5fed400386bb9
#
_entry.id   ffaa26285e020a8c34d5fed400386bb9
#
_cell.length_a   1.000
_cell.length_b   1.000
_cell.length_c   1.000
_cell.angle_alpha   90.00
_cell.angle_beta   90.00
_cell.angle_gamma   90.00
#
_symmetry.space_group_name_H-M   'P 1'
#
loop_
_entity.id
_entity.type
_entity.pdbx_description
1 polymer ?
#
loop_
_entity_poly.entity_id
_entity_poly.type
_entity_poly.pdbx_seq_one_letter_code
_entity_poly.pdbx_strand_id
1 'polypeptide(L)' 'MKEFVCTVCGYVHKGESPPEQCPLCKVGADKFKEEDSGHED' A
#
# COMPACT_ATOMS: atom_id res chain seq x y z
N MET A 1 -8.16 9.50 1.71
CA MET A 1 -8.08 8.24 1.00
C MET A 1 -6.88 7.47 1.46
N LYS A 2 -6.99 6.17 1.46
CA LYS A 2 -5.92 5.35 1.98
C LYS A 2 -4.96 4.92 0.89
N GLU A 3 -3.72 4.76 1.26
CA GLU A 3 -2.69 4.29 0.37
C GLU A 3 -1.90 3.22 1.08
N PHE A 4 -1.41 2.28 0.32
CA PHE A 4 -0.59 1.22 0.87
C PHE A 4 0.72 1.19 0.13
N VAL A 5 1.80 1.34 0.86
CA VAL A 5 3.12 1.46 0.28
C VAL A 5 3.90 0.19 0.53
N CYS A 6 4.38 -0.41 -0.54
CA CYS A 6 5.22 -1.60 -0.42
C CYS A 6 6.55 -1.18 0.18
N THR A 7 6.93 -1.82 1.28
CA THR A 7 8.18 -1.46 1.95
C THR A 7 9.38 -2.14 1.31
N VAL A 8 9.16 -2.91 0.27
CA VAL A 8 10.24 -3.62 -0.41
C VAL A 8 10.66 -2.90 -1.66
N CYS A 9 9.70 -2.58 -2.53
CA CYS A 9 10.03 -1.92 -3.79
C CYS A 9 9.51 -0.49 -3.87
N GLY A 10 8.69 -0.08 -2.92
CA GLY A 10 8.19 1.29 -2.92
C GLY A 10 6.94 1.51 -3.74
N TYR A 11 6.29 0.44 -4.14
CA TYR A 11 5.06 0.56 -4.91
C TYR A 11 3.96 1.15 -4.04
N VAL A 12 3.18 2.05 -4.62
CA VAL A 12 2.07 2.67 -3.89
C VAL A 12 0.76 2.19 -4.49
N HIS A 13 -0.08 1.64 -3.64
CA HIS A 13 -1.40 1.17 -4.04
C HIS A 13 -2.44 2.03 -3.35
N LYS A 14 -3.31 2.64 -4.12
CA LYS A 14 -4.34 3.50 -3.57
C LYS A 14 -5.65 2.74 -3.51
N GLY A 15 -6.31 2.82 -2.37
CA GLY A 15 -7.56 2.11 -2.18
C GLY A 15 -7.82 1.90 -0.71
N GLU A 16 -8.89 1.21 -0.41
CA GLU A 16 -9.30 1.02 0.98
C GLU A 16 -8.65 -0.20 1.61
N SER A 17 -8.03 -1.03 0.79
CA SER A 17 -7.37 -2.20 1.32
C SER A 17 -6.16 -2.49 0.46
N PRO A 18 -5.17 -3.19 1.01
CA PRO A 18 -3.97 -3.49 0.24
C PRO A 18 -4.27 -4.54 -0.82
N PRO A 19 -3.43 -4.62 -1.85
CA PRO A 19 -3.59 -5.67 -2.84
C PRO A 19 -3.19 -7.01 -2.25
N GLU A 20 -3.55 -8.08 -2.93
CA GLU A 20 -3.16 -9.40 -2.45
C GLU A 20 -1.65 -9.53 -2.38
N GLN A 21 -0.99 -8.92 -3.34
CA GLN A 21 0.45 -8.92 -3.37
C GLN A 21 0.92 -7.78 -4.25
N CYS A 22 2.17 -7.41 -4.06
CA CYS A 22 2.75 -6.34 -4.85
C CYS A 22 2.90 -6.81 -6.30
N PRO A 23 2.38 -6.02 -7.26
CA PRO A 23 2.52 -6.40 -8.67
C PRO A 23 3.93 -6.20 -9.20
N LEU A 24 4.78 -5.52 -8.44
CA LEU A 24 6.14 -5.27 -8.88
C LEU A 24 7.12 -6.27 -8.31
N CYS A 25 7.16 -6.41 -6.99
CA CYS A 25 8.11 -7.31 -6.35
C CYS A 25 7.45 -8.57 -5.82
N LYS A 26 6.13 -8.62 -5.87
CA LYS A 26 5.36 -9.83 -5.57
C LYS A 26 5.46 -10.30 -4.13
N VAL A 27 5.73 -9.37 -3.24
CA VAL A 27 5.66 -9.71 -1.81
C VAL A 27 4.21 -9.66 -1.37
N GLY A 28 3.93 -10.26 -0.25
CA GLY A 28 2.57 -10.31 0.25
C GLY A 28 2.08 -8.97 0.72
N ALA A 29 0.79 -8.88 0.96
CA ALA A 29 0.19 -7.63 1.41
C ALA A 29 0.70 -7.21 2.77
N ASP A 30 1.22 -8.13 3.55
CA ASP A 30 1.73 -7.81 4.88
C ASP A 30 2.98 -6.95 4.83
N LYS A 31 3.57 -6.80 3.65
CA LYS A 31 4.73 -5.93 3.48
C LYS A 31 4.33 -4.51 3.15
N PHE A 32 3.04 -4.24 3.03
CA PHE A 32 2.56 -2.92 2.73
C PHE A 32 2.32 -2.13 3.99
N LYS A 33 2.63 -0.84 3.92
CA LYS A 33 2.39 0.06 5.04
C LYS A 33 1.21 0.95 4.70
N GLU A 34 0.27 1.05 5.62
CA GLU A 34 -0.92 1.86 5.38
C GLU A 34 -0.60 3.33 5.61
N GLU A 35 -0.91 4.15 4.62
CA GLU A 35 -0.78 5.60 4.72
C GLU A 35 -2.15 6.18 4.45
N ASP A 36 -2.49 7.24 5.16
CA ASP A 36 -3.77 7.88 4.99
C ASP A 36 -3.54 9.23 4.33
N SER A 37 -3.72 9.28 3.03
CA SER A 37 -3.50 10.48 2.26
C SER A 37 -4.76 11.33 2.25
N GLY A 38 -4.59 12.65 2.36
CA GLY A 38 -5.74 13.53 2.34
C GLY A 38 -6.51 13.53 3.63
N HIS A 39 -5.89 13.09 4.68
CA HIS A 39 -6.51 13.03 5.99
C HIS A 39 -6.74 14.43 6.52
N GLU A 40 -7.94 14.65 7.01
CA GLU A 40 -8.29 15.94 7.56
C GLU A 40 -9.12 15.75 8.80
N ASP A 41 -8.95 16.60 9.76
CA ASP A 41 -9.79 16.48 10.93
C ASP A 41 -10.20 17.79 11.49
#